data_a32a4ce365f4d6aef81e3cf186fcf989
#
_entry.id   a32a4ce365f4d6aef81e3cf186fcf989
#
_cell.length_a   1.000
_cell.length_b   1.000
_cell.length_c   1.000
_cell.angle_alpha   90.00
_cell.angle_beta   90.00
_cell.angle_gamma   90.00
#
_symmetry.space_group_name_H-M   'P 1'
#
loop_
_entity.id
_entity.type
_entity.pdbx_description
1 polymer ?
#
loop_
_entity_poly.entity_id
_entity_poly.type
_entity_poly.pdbx_seq_one_letter_code
_entity_poly.pdbx_strand_id
1 'polypeptide(L)'
;KYITPGGKVVYGGGGIVPDVFVPVDTAKYSTIVNRMYYTGTINSFAFEYTDKKRSILLSKFKTANDFNMQFKVGTDVLQEFSSYVNSKSNNSQISANGKQLIGIELILKSLIGRNLFDKDGYYPNLNEHDNCILKAIEVLK
;
A
#
# COMPACT_ATOMS: atom_id res chain seq x y z
N LYS A 1 13.64 -27.94 -21.32
CA LYS A 1 14.72 -26.99 -21.58
C LYS A 1 14.64 -26.53 -23.03
N TYR A 2 14.50 -25.23 -23.26
CA TYR A 2 14.43 -24.60 -24.58
C TYR A 2 15.49 -23.50 -24.65
N ILE A 3 15.92 -23.20 -25.85
CA ILE A 3 16.89 -22.11 -26.09
C ILE A 3 16.17 -21.06 -26.97
N THR A 4 16.14 -19.83 -26.51
CA THR A 4 15.59 -18.72 -27.29
C THR A 4 16.49 -18.37 -28.48
N PRO A 5 16.00 -17.66 -29.51
CA PRO A 5 16.85 -17.21 -30.62
C PRO A 5 18.06 -16.39 -30.18
N GLY A 6 18.00 -15.71 -29.03
CA GLY A 6 19.11 -14.99 -28.40
C GLY A 6 20.04 -15.84 -27.54
N GLY A 7 19.93 -17.18 -27.57
CA GLY A 7 20.80 -18.10 -26.84
C GLY A 7 20.47 -18.32 -25.36
N LYS A 8 19.39 -17.72 -24.85
CA LYS A 8 18.98 -17.85 -23.45
C LYS A 8 18.30 -19.20 -23.21
N VAL A 9 18.71 -19.92 -22.19
CA VAL A 9 18.08 -21.17 -21.76
C VAL A 9 16.83 -20.85 -20.93
N VAL A 10 15.68 -21.40 -21.34
CA VAL A 10 14.43 -21.32 -20.60
C VAL A 10 13.86 -22.72 -20.36
N TYR A 11 13.10 -22.88 -19.29
CA TYR A 11 12.47 -24.15 -18.92
C TYR A 11 10.97 -24.02 -19.07
N GLY A 12 10.33 -24.99 -19.71
CA GLY A 12 8.87 -25.10 -19.79
C GLY A 12 8.33 -25.99 -18.69
N GLY A 13 7.03 -25.85 -18.37
CA GLY A 13 6.32 -26.78 -17.47
C GLY A 13 5.85 -26.21 -16.14
N GLY A 14 5.90 -24.90 -15.94
CA GLY A 14 5.44 -24.29 -14.67
C GLY A 14 5.25 -22.78 -14.72
N GLY A 15 5.08 -22.21 -15.91
CA GLY A 15 5.02 -20.78 -16.11
C GLY A 15 6.38 -20.15 -16.42
N ILE A 16 6.45 -18.83 -16.42
CA ILE A 16 7.67 -18.07 -16.70
C ILE A 16 8.40 -17.83 -15.39
N VAL A 17 9.62 -18.35 -15.28
CA VAL A 17 10.50 -18.08 -14.13
C VAL A 17 11.18 -16.73 -14.36
N PRO A 18 11.10 -15.78 -13.40
CA PRO A 18 11.76 -14.50 -13.52
C PRO A 18 13.29 -14.65 -13.46
N ASP A 19 14.02 -13.79 -14.16
CA ASP A 19 15.48 -13.78 -14.12
C ASP A 19 16.03 -13.31 -12.76
N VAL A 20 15.28 -12.42 -12.10
CA VAL A 20 15.58 -11.93 -10.76
C VAL A 20 14.40 -12.25 -9.84
N PHE A 21 14.62 -13.13 -8.90
CA PHE A 21 13.63 -13.50 -7.90
C PHE A 21 13.62 -12.46 -6.76
N VAL A 22 12.44 -11.88 -6.48
CA VAL A 22 12.21 -10.99 -5.35
C VAL A 22 11.19 -11.65 -4.42
N PRO A 23 11.57 -12.03 -3.19
CA PRO A 23 10.64 -12.66 -2.26
C PRO A 23 9.58 -11.66 -1.79
N VAL A 24 8.36 -12.15 -1.57
CA VAL A 24 7.29 -11.33 -0.98
C VAL A 24 7.66 -10.95 0.45
N ASP A 25 7.56 -9.66 0.78
CA ASP A 25 7.74 -9.18 2.15
C ASP A 25 6.48 -9.49 3.00
N THR A 26 6.46 -10.69 3.56
CA THR A 26 5.34 -11.15 4.39
C THR A 26 5.20 -10.38 5.70
N ALA A 27 6.21 -9.63 6.12
CA ALA A 27 6.16 -8.86 7.37
C ALA A 27 5.31 -7.59 7.23
N LYS A 28 5.26 -6.97 6.04
CA LYS A 28 4.37 -5.84 5.74
C LYS A 28 2.90 -6.27 5.68
N TYR A 29 2.63 -7.48 5.22
CA TYR A 29 1.30 -8.04 5.03
C TYR A 29 0.96 -9.02 6.15
N SER A 30 1.00 -8.54 7.40
CA SER A 30 0.58 -9.38 8.54
C SER A 30 -0.88 -9.82 8.40
N THR A 31 -1.24 -10.92 9.05
CA THR A 31 -2.60 -11.47 9.05
C THR A 31 -3.65 -10.39 9.40
N ILE A 32 -3.31 -9.45 10.29
CA ILE A 32 -4.19 -8.35 10.71
C ILE A 32 -4.41 -7.36 9.56
N VAL A 33 -3.34 -6.92 8.91
CA VAL A 33 -3.41 -5.98 7.77
C VAL A 33 -4.19 -6.60 6.62
N ASN A 34 -3.88 -7.85 6.26
CA ASN A 34 -4.61 -8.59 5.24
C ASN A 34 -6.10 -8.72 5.56
N ARG A 35 -6.44 -9.07 6.81
CA ARG A 35 -7.84 -9.16 7.24
C ARG A 35 -8.57 -7.83 7.05
N MET A 36 -7.99 -6.71 7.47
CA MET A 36 -8.60 -5.38 7.32
C MET A 36 -8.78 -4.99 5.85
N TYR A 37 -7.85 -5.41 5.00
CA TYR A 37 -7.95 -5.19 3.56
C TYR A 37 -9.07 -6.02 2.93
N TYR A 38 -9.10 -7.33 3.20
CA TYR A 38 -10.13 -8.24 2.65
C TYR A 38 -11.53 -7.97 3.18
N THR A 39 -11.67 -7.52 4.43
CA THR A 39 -12.98 -7.11 4.98
C THR A 39 -13.43 -5.74 4.49
N GLY A 40 -12.59 -5.01 3.76
CA GLY A 40 -12.87 -3.66 3.30
C GLY A 40 -12.82 -2.59 4.40
N THR A 41 -12.49 -2.95 5.64
CA THR A 41 -12.51 -2.03 6.79
C THR A 41 -11.57 -0.84 6.58
N ILE A 42 -10.35 -1.07 6.05
CA ILE A 42 -9.39 -0.01 5.79
C ILE A 42 -9.83 0.90 4.64
N ASN A 43 -10.49 0.33 3.62
CA ASN A 43 -11.06 1.10 2.50
C ASN A 43 -12.20 2.01 2.97
N SER A 44 -13.11 1.47 3.79
CA SER A 44 -14.25 2.23 4.33
C SER A 44 -13.77 3.39 5.21
N PHE A 45 -12.80 3.14 6.08
CA PHE A 45 -12.22 4.22 6.87
C PHE A 45 -11.57 5.29 6.00
N ALA A 46 -10.72 4.90 5.04
CA ALA A 46 -10.04 5.84 4.15
C ALA A 46 -11.05 6.69 3.36
N PHE A 47 -12.16 6.10 2.92
CA PHE A 47 -13.23 6.82 2.25
C PHE A 47 -13.91 7.84 3.18
N GLU A 48 -14.37 7.41 4.36
CA GLU A 48 -15.04 8.29 5.33
C GLU A 48 -14.12 9.41 5.82
N TYR A 49 -12.86 9.10 6.10
CA TYR A 49 -11.85 10.08 6.49
C TYR A 49 -11.63 11.14 5.41
N THR A 50 -11.46 10.68 4.17
CA THR A 50 -11.25 11.56 3.03
C THR A 50 -12.48 12.45 2.80
N ASP A 51 -13.68 11.89 2.86
CA ASP A 51 -14.91 12.64 2.62
C ASP A 51 -15.10 13.73 3.65
N LYS A 52 -14.94 13.42 4.94
CA LYS A 52 -15.01 14.39 6.03
C LYS A 52 -13.99 15.51 5.92
N LYS A 53 -12.78 15.22 5.47
CA LYS A 53 -11.65 16.17 5.44
C LYS A 53 -11.30 16.66 4.03
N ARG A 54 -12.10 16.34 3.02
CA ARG A 54 -11.84 16.63 1.59
C ARG A 54 -11.46 18.07 1.33
N SER A 55 -12.25 19.02 1.82
CA SER A 55 -12.00 20.46 1.61
C SER A 55 -10.67 20.90 2.21
N ILE A 56 -10.34 20.42 3.42
CA ILE A 56 -9.09 20.73 4.11
C ILE A 56 -7.91 20.10 3.36
N LEU A 57 -8.02 18.83 2.98
CA LEU A 57 -6.97 18.12 2.27
C LEU A 57 -6.69 18.75 0.91
N LEU A 58 -7.73 19.08 0.12
CA LEU A 58 -7.58 19.74 -1.18
C LEU A 58 -7.14 21.21 -1.06
N SER A 59 -7.38 21.88 0.06
CA SER A 59 -6.82 23.22 0.31
C SER A 59 -5.32 23.16 0.55
N LYS A 60 -4.85 22.11 1.23
CA LYS A 60 -3.46 21.90 1.60
C LYS A 60 -2.63 21.26 0.46
N PHE A 61 -3.20 20.28 -0.23
CA PHE A 61 -2.54 19.54 -1.31
C PHE A 61 -3.27 19.82 -2.63
N LYS A 62 -2.69 20.67 -3.47
CA LYS A 62 -3.32 21.07 -4.74
C LYS A 62 -3.19 20.04 -5.84
N THR A 63 -2.15 19.21 -5.77
CA THR A 63 -1.85 18.18 -6.75
C THR A 63 -1.58 16.83 -6.07
N ALA A 64 -1.67 15.75 -6.85
CA ALA A 64 -1.30 14.42 -6.38
C ALA A 64 0.17 14.39 -5.93
N ASN A 65 1.05 15.11 -6.62
CA ASN A 65 2.47 15.18 -6.27
C ASN A 65 2.68 15.86 -4.91
N ASP A 66 1.98 16.97 -4.63
CA ASP A 66 2.06 17.64 -3.32
C ASP A 66 1.62 16.70 -2.21
N PHE A 67 0.52 15.96 -2.44
CA PHE A 67 0.02 14.98 -1.50
C PHE A 67 1.03 13.84 -1.27
N ASN A 68 1.54 13.24 -2.34
CA ASN A 68 2.46 12.10 -2.27
C ASN A 68 3.73 12.46 -1.51
N MET A 69 4.27 13.65 -1.71
CA MET A 69 5.50 14.10 -1.05
C MET A 69 5.28 14.55 0.40
N GLN A 70 4.17 15.18 0.73
CA GLN A 70 4.01 15.91 1.99
C GLN A 70 3.03 15.25 2.96
N PHE A 71 2.03 14.49 2.47
CA PHE A 71 1.07 13.85 3.36
C PHE A 71 1.72 12.66 4.06
N LYS A 72 1.59 12.65 5.38
CA LYS A 72 2.00 11.53 6.24
C LYS A 72 0.83 11.10 7.09
N VAL A 73 0.67 9.79 7.24
CA VAL A 73 -0.26 9.20 8.19
C VAL A 73 0.35 9.35 9.57
N GLY A 74 -0.08 10.36 10.29
CA GLY A 74 0.40 10.66 11.65
C GLY A 74 -0.35 9.87 12.71
N THR A 75 0.02 10.10 13.97
CA THR A 75 -0.61 9.48 15.15
C THR A 75 -2.09 9.80 15.26
N ASP A 76 -2.51 11.00 14.83
CA ASP A 76 -3.90 11.44 14.76
C ASP A 76 -4.75 10.57 13.84
N VAL A 77 -4.28 10.32 12.61
CA VAL A 77 -4.95 9.45 11.64
C VAL A 77 -5.02 8.00 12.14
N LEU A 78 -3.93 7.51 12.73
CA LEU A 78 -3.87 6.16 13.29
C LEU A 78 -4.81 5.99 14.49
N GLN A 79 -4.96 7.00 15.34
CA GLN A 79 -5.92 6.99 16.46
C GLN A 79 -7.37 6.99 15.95
N GLU A 80 -7.69 7.84 14.95
CA GLU A 80 -9.00 7.83 14.31
C GLU A 80 -9.29 6.45 13.67
N PHE A 81 -8.31 5.85 13.00
CA PHE A 81 -8.43 4.53 12.41
C PHE A 81 -8.64 3.43 13.47
N SER A 82 -7.86 3.45 14.55
CA SER A 82 -8.01 2.50 15.65
C SER A 82 -9.40 2.58 16.27
N SER A 83 -9.89 3.79 16.55
CA SER A 83 -11.23 4.03 17.07
C SER A 83 -12.32 3.53 16.12
N TYR A 84 -12.14 3.76 14.81
CA TYR A 84 -13.06 3.27 13.77
C TYR A 84 -13.13 1.74 13.76
N VAL A 85 -11.99 1.07 13.78
CA VAL A 85 -11.97 -0.40 13.78
C VAL A 85 -12.59 -0.97 15.05
N ASN A 86 -12.29 -0.38 16.20
CA ASN A 86 -12.87 -0.81 17.48
C ASN A 86 -14.41 -0.64 17.49
N SER A 87 -14.95 0.39 16.84
CA SER A 87 -16.39 0.60 16.73
C SER A 87 -17.10 -0.41 15.82
N LYS A 88 -16.39 -0.98 14.86
CA LYS A 88 -16.93 -1.97 13.89
C LYS A 88 -16.69 -3.42 14.31
N SER A 89 -15.80 -3.66 15.26
CA SER A 89 -15.38 -5.01 15.67
C SER A 89 -15.67 -5.23 17.15
N ASN A 90 -16.53 -6.17 17.45
CA ASN A 90 -16.98 -6.49 18.82
C ASN A 90 -15.86 -6.99 19.76
N ASN A 91 -14.58 -7.08 19.36
CA ASN A 91 -13.49 -7.52 20.28
C ASN A 91 -12.06 -7.47 19.69
N SER A 92 -11.77 -6.71 18.66
CA SER A 92 -10.41 -6.68 18.11
C SER A 92 -9.71 -5.37 18.43
N GLN A 93 -9.06 -5.30 19.58
CA GLN A 93 -8.05 -4.28 19.80
C GLN A 93 -6.95 -4.49 18.74
N ILE A 94 -6.73 -3.47 17.91
CA ILE A 94 -5.58 -3.47 17.02
C ILE A 94 -4.37 -3.12 17.87
N SER A 95 -3.68 -4.13 18.35
CA SER A 95 -2.31 -3.97 18.83
C SER A 95 -1.36 -4.13 17.64
N ALA A 96 -1.36 -3.14 16.75
CA ALA A 96 -0.39 -3.11 15.68
C ALA A 96 0.93 -2.55 16.22
N ASN A 97 2.02 -3.26 16.00
CA ASN A 97 3.36 -2.86 16.42
C ASN A 97 4.31 -2.75 15.23
N GLY A 98 5.27 -1.85 15.30
CA GLY A 98 6.41 -1.76 14.40
C GLY A 98 6.07 -1.90 12.91
N LYS A 99 6.50 -2.99 12.27
CA LYS A 99 6.33 -3.23 10.81
C LYS A 99 4.87 -3.29 10.36
N GLN A 100 3.95 -3.69 11.24
CA GLN A 100 2.52 -3.73 10.93
C GLN A 100 1.92 -2.32 10.80
N LEU A 101 2.38 -1.38 11.63
CA LEU A 101 1.98 0.03 11.52
C LEU A 101 2.43 0.62 10.19
N ILE A 102 3.67 0.35 9.77
CA ILE A 102 4.20 0.81 8.48
C ILE A 102 3.30 0.33 7.31
N GLY A 103 2.86 -0.92 7.35
CA GLY A 103 1.94 -1.46 6.34
C GLY A 103 0.57 -0.76 6.34
N ILE A 104 0.02 -0.48 7.52
CA ILE A 104 -1.25 0.25 7.67
C ILE A 104 -1.10 1.70 7.17
N GLU A 105 -0.04 2.40 7.57
CA GLU A 105 0.24 3.77 7.14
C GLU A 105 0.34 3.88 5.61
N LEU A 106 1.09 2.96 4.99
CA LEU A 106 1.25 2.89 3.55
C LEU A 106 -0.09 2.71 2.83
N ILE A 107 -0.90 1.75 3.27
CA ILE A 107 -2.20 1.45 2.67
C ILE A 107 -3.15 2.63 2.88
N LEU A 108 -3.21 3.20 4.07
CA LEU A 108 -4.06 4.36 4.36
C LEU A 108 -3.68 5.57 3.51
N LYS A 109 -2.37 5.90 3.43
CA LYS A 109 -1.89 6.98 2.57
C LYS A 109 -2.31 6.77 1.12
N SER A 110 -2.10 5.57 0.59
CA SER A 110 -2.44 5.22 -0.78
C SER A 110 -3.95 5.32 -1.04
N LEU A 111 -4.79 4.82 -0.13
CA LEU A 111 -6.24 4.88 -0.28
C LEU A 111 -6.80 6.29 -0.16
N ILE A 112 -6.30 7.10 0.77
CA ILE A 112 -6.66 8.51 0.90
C ILE A 112 -6.24 9.27 -0.36
N GLY A 113 -5.02 9.04 -0.85
CA GLY A 113 -4.53 9.60 -2.10
C GLY A 113 -5.41 9.23 -3.29
N ARG A 114 -5.85 7.96 -3.38
CA ARG A 114 -6.79 7.50 -4.41
C ARG A 114 -8.12 8.24 -4.36
N ASN A 115 -8.66 8.44 -3.18
CA ASN A 115 -9.95 9.12 -3.00
C ASN A 115 -9.88 10.62 -3.36
N LEU A 116 -8.69 11.24 -3.34
CA LEU A 116 -8.48 12.65 -3.70
C LEU A 116 -8.03 12.83 -5.16
N PHE A 117 -7.14 11.98 -5.65
CA PHE A 117 -6.38 12.17 -6.88
C PHE A 117 -6.33 10.91 -7.77
N ASP A 118 -7.23 9.95 -7.54
CA ASP A 118 -7.34 8.72 -8.31
C ASP A 118 -6.00 7.94 -8.36
N LYS A 119 -5.64 7.38 -9.52
CA LYS A 119 -4.42 6.59 -9.73
C LYS A 119 -3.13 7.35 -9.38
N ASP A 120 -3.11 8.66 -9.60
CA ASP A 120 -1.93 9.50 -9.38
C ASP A 120 -1.65 9.73 -7.88
N GLY A 121 -2.66 9.61 -7.03
CA GLY A 121 -2.52 9.59 -5.57
C GLY A 121 -2.33 8.19 -4.98
N TYR A 122 -2.56 7.12 -5.76
CA TYR A 122 -2.54 5.74 -5.29
C TYR A 122 -1.21 5.03 -5.56
N TYR A 123 -0.90 4.85 -6.85
CA TYR A 123 0.24 4.02 -7.25
C TYR A 123 1.61 4.55 -6.81
N PRO A 124 1.92 5.86 -6.86
CA PRO A 124 3.22 6.33 -6.40
C PRO A 124 3.51 5.94 -4.96
N ASN A 125 2.51 6.04 -4.06
CA ASN A 125 2.69 5.69 -2.66
C ASN A 125 2.89 4.17 -2.44
N LEU A 126 2.21 3.31 -3.19
CA LEU A 126 2.41 1.87 -3.13
C LEU A 126 3.77 1.45 -3.70
N ASN A 127 4.12 2.00 -4.85
CA ASN A 127 5.30 1.61 -5.62
C ASN A 127 6.61 2.03 -4.93
N GLU A 128 6.60 3.13 -4.17
CA GLU A 128 7.76 3.60 -3.40
C GLU A 128 8.33 2.52 -2.45
N HIS A 129 7.46 1.62 -1.99
CA HIS A 129 7.81 0.57 -1.05
C HIS A 129 7.68 -0.85 -1.63
N ASP A 130 7.46 -0.98 -2.94
CA ASP A 130 7.38 -2.27 -3.61
C ASP A 130 8.77 -2.81 -3.94
N ASN A 131 9.15 -3.90 -3.28
CA ASN A 131 10.48 -4.50 -3.46
C ASN A 131 10.73 -4.98 -4.89
N CYS A 132 9.69 -5.40 -5.62
CA CYS A 132 9.83 -5.80 -7.03
C CYS A 132 10.14 -4.60 -7.91
N ILE A 133 9.45 -3.48 -7.69
CA ILE A 133 9.68 -2.23 -8.43
C ILE A 133 11.06 -1.66 -8.10
N LEU A 134 11.42 -1.61 -6.81
CA LEU A 134 12.74 -1.14 -6.38
C LEU A 134 13.87 -1.98 -6.98
N LYS A 135 13.71 -3.31 -6.99
CA LYS A 135 14.70 -4.21 -7.59
C LYS A 135 14.75 -4.09 -9.11
N ALA A 136 13.61 -3.89 -9.78
CA ALA A 136 13.57 -3.64 -11.22
C ALA A 136 14.33 -2.35 -11.59
N ILE A 137 14.14 -1.27 -10.83
CA ILE A 137 14.87 0.00 -11.04
C ILE A 137 16.38 -0.20 -10.85
N GLU A 138 16.79 -0.99 -9.86
CA GLU A 138 18.21 -1.30 -9.61
C GLU A 138 18.85 -2.05 -10.79
N VAL A 139 18.14 -3.05 -11.33
CA VAL A 139 18.65 -3.93 -12.41
C VAL A 139 18.65 -3.23 -13.78
N LEU A 140 17.77 -2.23 -13.99
CA LEU A 140 17.64 -1.52 -15.25
C LEU A 140 18.55 -0.26 -15.35
N LYS A 141 19.26 0.07 -14.30
CA LYS A 141 20.30 1.12 -14.30
C LYS A 141 21.63 0.60 -14.81
#